data_e2980b6b104744c5e84bb0476c46f944
#
_entry.id   e2980b6b104744c5e84bb0476c46f944
#
_cell.length_a   1.000
_cell.length_b   1.000
_cell.length_c   1.000
_cell.angle_alpha   90.00
_cell.angle_beta   90.00
_cell.angle_gamma   90.00
#
_symmetry.space_group_name_H-M   'P 1'
#
loop_
_entity.id
_entity.type
_entity.pdbx_description
1 polymer ?
#
loop_
_entity_poly.entity_id
_entity_poly.type
_entity_poly.pdbx_seq_one_letter_code
_entity_poly.pdbx_strand_id
1 'polypeptide(L)'
;MQINGYLYDTHVHTSEGSACGQNTGAEMARAYQKAGYAGIVVTDHFFYGNTAADRSLPWKDWVEQFCKGYEHAKEEGDKIGLQVFFGWESGYHGTEFLIYGLNKEWLFEHPEIKDADVKEQYELVHAGGGIVSHAHPFREEDYIPEIRLFPDCPDDQTSRDNQGLLCYI
;
A
#
# COMPACT_ATOMS: atom_id res chain seq x y z
N MET A 1 -25.21 -1.21 16.32
CA MET A 1 -24.77 0.18 16.04
C MET A 1 -24.87 0.36 14.54
N GLN A 2 -25.73 1.23 14.05
CA GLN A 2 -25.86 1.46 12.60
C GLN A 2 -24.78 2.49 12.22
N ILE A 3 -23.77 2.06 11.46
CA ILE A 3 -22.71 2.95 10.95
C ILE A 3 -23.33 3.75 9.81
N ASN A 4 -23.58 5.03 10.03
CA ASN A 4 -23.97 5.96 8.97
C ASN A 4 -22.69 6.46 8.27
N GLY A 5 -22.21 5.72 7.30
CA GLY A 5 -21.00 6.06 6.56
C GLY A 5 -20.57 4.96 5.58
N TYR A 6 -19.53 5.24 4.83
CA TYR A 6 -18.91 4.28 3.93
C TYR A 6 -17.72 3.64 4.63
N LEU A 7 -17.59 2.31 4.51
CA LEU A 7 -16.43 1.58 5.01
C LEU A 7 -15.42 1.40 3.88
N TYR A 8 -14.17 1.70 4.17
CA TYR A 8 -13.02 1.44 3.30
C TYR A 8 -11.97 0.67 4.09
N ASP A 9 -11.36 -0.33 3.46
CA ASP A 9 -10.13 -0.92 3.97
C ASP A 9 -8.97 -0.36 3.17
N THR A 10 -8.01 0.23 3.86
CA THR A 10 -6.89 0.93 3.24
C THR A 10 -5.61 0.11 3.21
N HIS A 11 -5.65 -1.16 3.67
CA HIS A 11 -4.47 -2.03 3.74
C HIS A 11 -4.85 -3.48 3.36
N VAL A 12 -4.83 -3.77 2.05
CA VAL A 12 -5.27 -5.07 1.52
C VAL A 12 -4.17 -5.70 0.67
N HIS A 13 -3.85 -6.98 0.93
CA HIS A 13 -2.92 -7.78 0.15
C HIS A 13 -3.64 -8.79 -0.74
N THR A 14 -3.05 -9.07 -1.90
CA THR A 14 -3.51 -10.09 -2.85
C THR A 14 -2.47 -11.18 -3.03
N SER A 15 -2.89 -12.37 -3.45
CA SER A 15 -1.96 -13.48 -3.72
C SER A 15 -1.09 -13.26 -4.96
N GLU A 16 -1.47 -12.33 -5.83
CA GLU A 16 -0.69 -11.96 -7.01
C GLU A 16 0.48 -11.03 -6.68
N GLY A 17 0.28 -10.10 -5.71
CA GLY A 17 1.28 -9.10 -5.37
C GLY A 17 2.07 -9.40 -4.10
N SER A 18 1.50 -10.14 -3.16
CA SER A 18 2.10 -10.44 -1.85
C SER A 18 2.18 -11.92 -1.57
N ALA A 19 3.35 -12.43 -1.14
CA ALA A 19 3.54 -13.83 -0.83
C ALA A 19 2.75 -14.31 0.42
N CYS A 20 2.28 -13.39 1.27
CA CYS A 20 1.37 -13.68 2.38
C CYS A 20 -0.11 -13.68 1.95
N GLY A 21 -0.44 -13.16 0.76
CA GLY A 21 -1.80 -13.14 0.23
C GLY A 21 -2.32 -14.56 -0.06
N GLN A 22 -3.55 -14.83 0.30
CA GLN A 22 -4.18 -16.15 0.08
C GLN A 22 -5.24 -16.13 -1.02
N ASN A 23 -5.80 -14.95 -1.30
CA ASN A 23 -6.86 -14.75 -2.26
C ASN A 23 -6.43 -13.79 -3.36
N THR A 24 -6.94 -14.03 -4.56
CA THR A 24 -6.72 -13.14 -5.70
C THR A 24 -7.38 -11.78 -5.49
N GLY A 25 -6.92 -10.75 -6.22
CA GLY A 25 -7.52 -9.43 -6.16
C GLY A 25 -9.03 -9.47 -6.47
N ALA A 26 -9.45 -10.25 -7.46
CA ALA A 26 -10.86 -10.43 -7.78
C ALA A 26 -11.68 -11.10 -6.66
N GLU A 27 -11.09 -12.07 -5.96
CA GLU A 27 -11.74 -12.72 -4.80
C GLU A 27 -11.83 -11.76 -3.62
N MET A 28 -10.79 -10.97 -3.37
CA MET A 28 -10.80 -9.90 -2.37
C MET A 28 -11.91 -8.89 -2.65
N ALA A 29 -12.02 -8.39 -3.88
CA ALA A 29 -13.08 -7.45 -4.26
C ALA A 29 -14.48 -8.01 -3.95
N ARG A 30 -14.75 -9.27 -4.32
CA ARG A 30 -16.03 -9.92 -4.01
C ARG A 30 -16.28 -10.07 -2.52
N ALA A 31 -15.25 -10.43 -1.75
CA ALA A 31 -15.37 -10.62 -0.31
C ALA A 31 -15.69 -9.31 0.41
N TYR A 32 -14.99 -8.23 0.08
CA TYR A 32 -15.21 -6.91 0.67
C TYR A 32 -16.58 -6.33 0.29
N GLN A 33 -16.99 -6.45 -0.97
CA GLN A 33 -18.32 -6.02 -1.41
C GLN A 33 -19.43 -6.77 -0.65
N LYS A 34 -19.29 -8.10 -0.52
CA LYS A 34 -20.23 -8.93 0.26
C LYS A 34 -20.26 -8.55 1.74
N ALA A 35 -19.15 -8.12 2.31
CA ALA A 35 -19.03 -7.64 3.68
C ALA A 35 -19.60 -6.22 3.89
N GLY A 36 -20.02 -5.52 2.81
CA GLY A 36 -20.64 -4.21 2.88
C GLY A 36 -19.65 -3.04 2.83
N TYR A 37 -18.42 -3.26 2.39
CA TYR A 37 -17.43 -2.20 2.16
C TYR A 37 -17.81 -1.42 0.90
N ALA A 38 -17.52 -0.11 0.93
CA ALA A 38 -17.64 0.78 -0.21
C ALA A 38 -16.41 0.73 -1.13
N GLY A 39 -15.25 0.41 -0.56
CA GLY A 39 -14.03 0.26 -1.33
C GLY A 39 -12.86 -0.31 -0.53
N ILE A 40 -11.79 -0.58 -1.27
CA ILE A 40 -10.51 -1.08 -0.76
C ILE A 40 -9.35 -0.36 -1.43
N VAL A 41 -8.21 -0.30 -0.74
CA VAL A 41 -6.93 0.04 -1.35
C VAL A 41 -6.07 -1.21 -1.37
N VAL A 42 -5.68 -1.66 -2.55
CA VAL A 42 -4.73 -2.78 -2.70
C VAL A 42 -3.33 -2.23 -2.46
N THR A 43 -2.67 -2.74 -1.43
CA THR A 43 -1.37 -2.29 -0.94
C THR A 43 -0.40 -3.47 -0.81
N ASP A 44 -0.23 -4.21 -1.88
CA ASP A 44 0.69 -5.36 -1.89
C ASP A 44 2.12 -4.97 -1.50
N HIS A 45 2.85 -5.92 -0.91
CA HIS A 45 4.25 -5.72 -0.51
C HIS A 45 5.15 -5.39 -1.68
N PHE A 46 5.84 -4.25 -1.56
CA PHE A 46 6.70 -3.70 -2.58
C PHE A 46 8.03 -4.47 -2.73
N PHE A 47 8.91 -4.00 -3.59
CA PHE A 47 10.06 -4.68 -4.18
C PHE A 47 10.93 -5.45 -3.18
N TYR A 48 11.30 -4.88 -2.03
CA TYR A 48 12.10 -5.56 -1.00
C TYR A 48 11.28 -6.13 0.17
N GLY A 49 9.96 -5.94 0.15
CA GLY A 49 9.04 -6.55 1.11
C GLY A 49 8.72 -8.01 0.78
N ASN A 50 7.66 -8.53 1.35
CA ASN A 50 7.18 -9.90 1.10
C ASN A 50 6.38 -10.01 -0.22
N THR A 51 6.94 -9.47 -1.32
CA THR A 51 6.30 -9.47 -2.64
C THR A 51 6.24 -10.88 -3.25
N ALA A 52 5.19 -11.16 -4.01
CA ALA A 52 5.07 -12.36 -4.85
C ALA A 52 5.67 -12.14 -6.26
N ALA A 53 5.92 -10.89 -6.66
CA ALA A 53 6.47 -10.56 -7.97
C ALA A 53 7.96 -10.94 -8.08
N ASP A 54 8.35 -11.46 -9.23
CA ASP A 54 9.72 -11.93 -9.50
C ASP A 54 10.70 -10.76 -9.65
N ARG A 55 11.56 -10.56 -8.63
CA ARG A 55 12.56 -9.49 -8.59
C ARG A 55 13.67 -9.60 -9.64
N SER A 56 13.79 -10.74 -10.34
CA SER A 56 14.76 -10.92 -11.42
C SER A 56 14.34 -10.25 -12.73
N LEU A 57 13.08 -9.85 -12.84
CA LEU A 57 12.54 -9.20 -14.02
C LEU A 57 13.08 -7.77 -14.18
N PRO A 58 13.21 -7.27 -15.43
CA PRO A 58 13.38 -5.86 -15.68
C PRO A 58 12.29 -5.03 -15.00
N TRP A 59 12.61 -3.80 -14.55
CA TRP A 59 11.70 -2.98 -13.75
C TRP A 59 10.28 -2.89 -14.29
N LYS A 60 10.11 -2.62 -15.58
CA LYS A 60 8.78 -2.49 -16.18
C LYS A 60 7.98 -3.79 -16.13
N ASP A 61 8.64 -4.91 -16.40
CA ASP A 61 8.01 -6.23 -16.37
C ASP A 61 7.66 -6.61 -14.93
N TRP A 62 8.51 -6.23 -13.96
CA TRP A 62 8.22 -6.38 -12.54
C TRP A 62 6.99 -5.57 -12.12
N VAL A 63 6.90 -4.31 -12.50
CA VAL A 63 5.72 -3.45 -12.21
C VAL A 63 4.45 -4.03 -12.85
N GLU A 64 4.54 -4.54 -14.09
CA GLU A 64 3.42 -5.24 -14.74
C GLU A 64 2.94 -6.44 -13.93
N GLN A 65 3.86 -7.24 -13.42
CA GLN A 65 3.52 -8.39 -12.59
C GLN A 65 2.97 -7.96 -11.23
N PHE A 66 3.60 -7.00 -10.59
CA PHE A 66 3.24 -6.47 -9.27
C PHE A 66 1.82 -5.92 -9.24
N CYS A 67 1.41 -5.18 -10.26
CA CYS A 67 0.11 -4.55 -10.33
C CYS A 67 -1.06 -5.51 -10.65
N LYS A 68 -0.80 -6.80 -10.94
CA LYS A 68 -1.85 -7.76 -11.33
C LYS A 68 -2.96 -7.91 -10.29
N GLY A 69 -2.61 -7.97 -9.01
CA GLY A 69 -3.60 -8.09 -7.93
C GLY A 69 -4.55 -6.90 -7.91
N TYR A 70 -4.01 -5.70 -7.99
CA TYR A 70 -4.81 -4.48 -8.10
C TYR A 70 -5.68 -4.47 -9.37
N GLU A 71 -5.11 -4.80 -10.53
CA GLU A 71 -5.83 -4.79 -11.81
C GLU A 71 -7.02 -5.75 -11.79
N HIS A 72 -6.84 -6.98 -11.27
CA HIS A 72 -7.91 -7.95 -11.11
C HIS A 72 -8.97 -7.51 -10.09
N ALA A 73 -8.54 -6.92 -8.97
CA ALA A 73 -9.46 -6.35 -7.99
C ALA A 73 -10.28 -5.21 -8.58
N LYS A 74 -9.63 -4.32 -9.33
CA LYS A 74 -10.26 -3.16 -10.00
C LYS A 74 -11.26 -3.59 -11.05
N GLU A 75 -10.87 -4.51 -11.94
CA GLU A 75 -11.77 -5.05 -12.96
C GLU A 75 -13.02 -5.69 -12.36
N GLU A 76 -12.86 -6.48 -11.31
CA GLU A 76 -13.99 -7.10 -10.61
C GLU A 76 -14.80 -6.06 -9.83
N GLY A 77 -14.14 -5.14 -9.14
CA GLY A 77 -14.77 -4.05 -8.39
C GLY A 77 -15.69 -3.21 -9.27
N ASP A 78 -15.25 -2.86 -10.48
CA ASP A 78 -16.05 -2.09 -11.44
C ASP A 78 -17.33 -2.82 -11.86
N LYS A 79 -17.30 -4.18 -11.94
CA LYS A 79 -18.49 -4.99 -12.28
C LYS A 79 -19.51 -5.05 -11.14
N ILE A 80 -19.04 -5.06 -9.88
CA ILE A 80 -19.87 -5.30 -8.69
C ILE A 80 -20.15 -4.04 -7.87
N GLY A 81 -19.63 -2.88 -8.29
CA GLY A 81 -19.83 -1.59 -7.62
C GLY A 81 -19.00 -1.37 -6.37
N LEU A 82 -17.83 -2.03 -6.24
CA LEU A 82 -16.83 -1.76 -5.22
C LEU A 82 -15.78 -0.79 -5.76
N GLN A 83 -15.45 0.26 -5.01
CA GLN A 83 -14.33 1.13 -5.36
C GLN A 83 -13.00 0.44 -5.03
N VAL A 84 -12.08 0.42 -5.98
CA VAL A 84 -10.74 -0.16 -5.77
C VAL A 84 -9.68 0.85 -6.15
N PHE A 85 -8.79 1.10 -5.21
CA PHE A 85 -7.68 2.05 -5.35
C PHE A 85 -6.35 1.31 -5.32
N PHE A 86 -5.36 1.92 -5.97
CA PHE A 86 -3.99 1.44 -6.00
C PHE A 86 -3.15 2.07 -4.89
N GLY A 87 -2.31 1.27 -4.29
CA GLY A 87 -1.24 1.66 -3.38
C GLY A 87 -0.20 0.55 -3.29
N TRP A 88 0.74 0.67 -2.37
CA TRP A 88 1.68 -0.41 -2.05
C TRP A 88 2.20 -0.26 -0.62
N GLU A 89 2.71 -1.36 -0.07
CA GLU A 89 3.39 -1.37 1.22
C GLU A 89 4.89 -1.52 1.03
N SER A 90 5.64 -0.49 1.36
CA SER A 90 7.09 -0.43 1.24
C SER A 90 7.76 -0.81 2.56
N GLY A 91 8.63 -1.83 2.54
CA GLY A 91 9.39 -2.26 3.70
C GLY A 91 10.72 -1.51 3.83
N TYR A 92 11.08 -1.12 5.05
CA TYR A 92 12.36 -0.50 5.37
C TYR A 92 12.85 -0.96 6.76
N HIS A 93 13.88 -1.80 6.80
CA HIS A 93 14.51 -2.29 8.04
C HIS A 93 13.51 -2.81 9.10
N GLY A 94 12.48 -3.54 8.67
CA GLY A 94 11.45 -4.11 9.54
C GLY A 94 10.28 -3.17 9.83
N THR A 95 10.33 -1.93 9.36
CA THR A 95 9.21 -0.98 9.38
C THR A 95 8.55 -0.93 8.00
N GLU A 96 7.26 -0.68 7.95
CA GLU A 96 6.49 -0.70 6.72
C GLU A 96 5.70 0.59 6.55
N PHE A 97 5.59 1.06 5.31
CA PHE A 97 4.91 2.30 4.94
C PHE A 97 3.93 2.05 3.82
N LEU A 98 2.72 2.55 3.97
CA LEU A 98 1.68 2.51 2.96
C LEU A 98 1.76 3.75 2.07
N ILE A 99 1.81 3.53 0.78
CA ILE A 99 1.90 4.57 -0.23
C ILE A 99 0.59 4.63 -1.00
N TYR A 100 0.02 5.83 -1.12
CA TYR A 100 -1.26 6.08 -1.77
C TYR A 100 -1.18 7.24 -2.77
N GLY A 101 -2.15 7.30 -3.68
CA GLY A 101 -2.37 8.45 -4.56
C GLY A 101 -1.52 8.47 -5.82
N LEU A 102 -0.62 7.52 -5.98
CA LEU A 102 0.17 7.30 -7.20
C LEU A 102 -0.43 6.16 -8.03
N ASN A 103 0.08 5.95 -9.24
CA ASN A 103 -0.42 4.95 -10.16
C ASN A 103 0.71 4.11 -10.78
N LYS A 104 0.35 3.11 -11.56
CA LYS A 104 1.28 2.22 -12.26
C LYS A 104 2.21 2.97 -13.21
N GLU A 105 1.69 3.97 -13.92
CA GLU A 105 2.44 4.80 -14.84
C GLU A 105 3.56 5.54 -14.12
N TRP A 106 3.26 6.08 -12.94
CA TRP A 106 4.27 6.71 -12.08
C TRP A 106 5.38 5.72 -11.71
N LEU A 107 5.05 4.48 -11.35
CA LEU A 107 6.05 3.45 -11.05
C LEU A 107 6.95 3.15 -12.26
N PHE A 108 6.41 3.13 -13.47
CA PHE A 108 7.24 2.92 -14.67
C PHE A 108 8.30 4.00 -14.85
N GLU A 109 7.98 5.24 -14.49
CA GLU A 109 8.84 6.42 -14.66
C GLU A 109 9.83 6.61 -13.50
N HIS A 110 9.60 5.93 -12.35
CA HIS A 110 10.37 6.10 -11.11
C HIS A 110 10.99 4.79 -10.61
N PRO A 111 11.90 4.16 -11.36
CA PRO A 111 12.56 2.92 -10.91
C PRO A 111 13.43 3.11 -9.66
N GLU A 112 13.88 4.32 -9.36
CA GLU A 112 14.65 4.69 -8.19
C GLU A 112 13.90 4.46 -6.87
N ILE A 113 12.57 4.48 -6.89
CA ILE A 113 11.73 4.32 -5.69
C ILE A 113 12.00 2.99 -4.97
N LYS A 114 12.40 1.94 -5.69
CA LYS A 114 12.68 0.63 -5.10
C LYS A 114 13.89 0.63 -4.15
N ASP A 115 14.87 1.50 -4.42
CA ASP A 115 16.12 1.59 -3.68
C ASP A 115 16.18 2.82 -2.75
N ALA A 116 15.12 3.63 -2.73
CA ALA A 116 15.03 4.85 -1.93
C ALA A 116 15.00 4.52 -0.43
N ASP A 117 15.72 5.31 0.37
CA ASP A 117 15.55 5.30 1.82
C ASP A 117 14.20 5.95 2.22
N VAL A 118 13.86 5.94 3.51
CA VAL A 118 12.57 6.46 3.99
C VAL A 118 12.36 7.92 3.61
N LYS A 119 13.39 8.75 3.72
CA LYS A 119 13.32 10.18 3.39
C LYS A 119 13.19 10.40 1.89
N GLU A 120 14.02 9.73 1.11
CA GLU A 120 13.98 9.79 -0.35
C GLU A 120 12.63 9.29 -0.88
N GLN A 121 12.11 8.19 -0.33
CA GLN A 121 10.78 7.66 -0.68
C GLN A 121 9.70 8.69 -0.38
N TYR A 122 9.73 9.32 0.81
CA TYR A 122 8.80 10.37 1.17
C TYR A 122 8.84 11.53 0.17
N GLU A 123 10.04 12.04 -0.13
CA GLU A 123 10.22 13.17 -1.06
C GLU A 123 9.72 12.84 -2.47
N LEU A 124 10.04 11.65 -3.00
CA LEU A 124 9.57 11.19 -4.32
C LEU A 124 8.05 11.05 -4.38
N VAL A 125 7.46 10.37 -3.39
CA VAL A 125 6.02 10.15 -3.32
C VAL A 125 5.28 11.49 -3.19
N HIS A 126 5.75 12.36 -2.31
CA HIS A 126 5.13 13.66 -2.10
C HIS A 126 5.26 14.57 -3.34
N ALA A 127 6.40 14.57 -4.02
CA ALA A 127 6.58 15.28 -5.29
C ALA A 127 5.65 14.77 -6.39
N GLY A 128 5.31 13.48 -6.38
CA GLY A 128 4.31 12.87 -7.26
C GLY A 128 2.85 13.15 -6.87
N GLY A 129 2.63 13.84 -5.74
CA GLY A 129 1.28 14.11 -5.21
C GLY A 129 0.69 12.94 -4.40
N GLY A 130 1.50 11.96 -4.04
CA GLY A 130 1.12 10.83 -3.21
C GLY A 130 1.20 11.11 -1.71
N ILE A 131 0.80 10.12 -0.92
CA ILE A 131 0.77 10.14 0.54
C ILE A 131 1.53 8.94 1.06
N VAL A 132 2.35 9.15 2.11
CA VAL A 132 3.03 8.10 2.86
C VAL A 132 2.39 8.00 4.24
N SER A 133 2.03 6.78 4.65
CA SER A 133 1.51 6.48 5.99
C SER A 133 2.31 5.37 6.63
N HIS A 134 2.67 5.52 7.90
CA HIS A 134 3.37 4.47 8.65
C HIS A 134 2.40 3.32 8.96
N ALA A 135 2.66 2.14 8.44
CA ALA A 135 1.85 0.96 8.67
C ALA A 135 2.11 0.39 10.07
N HIS A 136 1.02 0.01 10.78
CA HIS A 136 1.07 -0.70 12.08
C HIS A 136 2.30 -0.35 12.95
N PRO A 137 2.50 0.94 13.33
CA PRO A 137 3.72 1.44 13.96
C PRO A 137 4.03 0.82 15.33
N PHE A 138 3.06 0.16 15.95
CA PHE A 138 3.16 -0.50 17.25
C PHE A 138 3.20 -2.03 17.15
N ARG A 139 3.40 -2.57 15.94
CA ARG A 139 3.51 -4.02 15.74
C ARG A 139 4.76 -4.55 16.42
N GLU A 140 4.57 -5.54 17.30
CA GLU A 140 5.64 -6.28 17.99
C GLU A 140 5.88 -7.60 17.27
N GLU A 141 7.06 -7.76 16.69
CA GLU A 141 7.51 -8.97 16.02
C GLU A 141 9.01 -9.18 16.28
N ASP A 142 9.46 -10.42 16.31
CA ASP A 142 10.86 -10.78 16.62
C ASP A 142 11.89 -10.13 15.68
N TYR A 143 11.47 -9.80 14.44
CA TYR A 143 12.31 -9.13 13.44
C TYR A 143 12.28 -7.59 13.54
N ILE A 144 11.43 -7.04 14.40
CA ILE A 144 11.37 -5.61 14.69
C ILE A 144 12.04 -5.40 16.07
N PRO A 145 13.32 -5.00 16.10
CA PRO A 145 14.09 -4.95 17.37
C PRO A 145 13.57 -3.92 18.36
N GLU A 146 12.84 -2.92 17.89
CA GLU A 146 12.17 -1.89 18.69
C GLU A 146 11.06 -1.23 17.88
N ILE A 147 10.05 -0.71 18.55
CA ILE A 147 9.04 0.13 17.91
C ILE A 147 9.72 1.39 17.41
N ARG A 148 9.81 1.51 16.10
CA ARG A 148 10.43 2.67 15.45
C ARG A 148 9.35 3.65 15.01
N LEU A 149 9.20 4.70 15.78
CA LEU A 149 8.67 5.94 15.27
C LEU A 149 9.85 6.66 14.60
N PHE A 150 9.73 7.01 13.34
CA PHE A 150 10.77 7.78 12.65
C PHE A 150 10.54 9.28 12.94
N PRO A 151 11.16 9.84 14.02
CA PRO A 151 10.93 11.24 14.39
C PRO A 151 11.44 12.23 13.34
N ASP A 152 12.33 11.76 12.46
CA ASP A 152 12.87 12.54 11.35
C ASP A 152 12.10 12.36 10.04
N CYS A 153 11.06 11.52 10.02
CA CYS A 153 10.13 11.46 8.89
C CYS A 153 9.30 12.76 8.92
N PRO A 154 9.29 13.56 7.84
CA PRO A 154 8.53 14.80 7.80
C PRO A 154 7.05 14.63 8.18
N ASP A 155 6.47 13.46 7.98
CA ASP A 155 5.09 13.14 8.36
C ASP A 155 4.88 13.11 9.87
N ASP A 156 5.87 12.71 10.66
CA ASP A 156 5.79 12.78 12.12
C ASP A 156 5.78 14.23 12.65
N GLN A 157 6.30 15.17 11.89
CA GLN A 157 6.28 16.59 12.25
C GLN A 157 5.04 17.31 11.71
N THR A 158 4.54 16.94 10.54
CA THR A 158 3.33 17.54 9.95
C THR A 158 2.06 17.08 10.63
N SER A 159 2.05 15.92 11.28
CA SER A 159 0.93 15.50 12.12
C SER A 159 0.72 16.39 13.36
N ARG A 160 1.72 17.21 13.73
CA ARG A 160 1.60 18.18 14.83
C ARG A 160 1.10 19.55 14.37
N ASP A 161 1.32 19.93 13.14
CA ASP A 161 1.12 21.33 12.73
C ASP A 161 -0.02 21.56 11.75
N ASN A 162 -0.54 20.57 11.01
CA ASN A 162 -1.73 20.79 10.20
C ASN A 162 -2.34 19.53 9.60
N GLN A 163 -3.63 19.41 9.81
CA GLN A 163 -4.59 18.71 8.96
C GLN A 163 -4.40 17.20 8.80
N GLY A 164 -4.66 16.48 9.89
CA GLY A 164 -5.38 15.23 9.79
C GLY A 164 -4.82 14.18 8.84
N LEU A 165 -3.52 13.97 8.80
CA LEU A 165 -3.01 12.75 8.19
C LEU A 165 -3.07 11.66 9.24
N LEU A 166 -3.93 10.70 8.96
CA LEU A 166 -4.23 9.54 9.77
C LEU A 166 -3.00 8.64 9.87
N CYS A 167 -2.20 8.83 10.90
CA CYS A 167 -1.36 7.77 11.45
C CYS A 167 -2.22 6.93 12.38
N TYR A 168 -3.23 6.24 11.88
CA TYR A 168 -3.99 5.24 12.62
C TYR A 168 -4.65 4.27 11.65
N ILE A 169 -4.06 3.14 11.49
CA ILE A 169 -4.79 1.87 11.44
C ILE A 169 -3.89 0.81 12.05
#